data_8478abdd19d75938a6739c8e58f90a83
#
_entry.id   8478abdd19d75938a6739c8e58f90a83
#
_cell.length_a   1.000
_cell.length_b   1.000
_cell.length_c   1.000
_cell.angle_alpha   90.00
_cell.angle_beta   90.00
_cell.angle_gamma   90.00
#
_symmetry.space_group_name_H-M   'P 1'
#
loop_
_entity.id
_entity.type
_entity.pdbx_description
1 polymer ?
#
loop_
_entity_poly.entity_id
_entity_poly.type
_entity_poly.pdbx_seq_one_letter_code
_entity_poly.pdbx_strand_id
1 'polypeptide(L)'
;STRPITAAEQALVDAFSERVDSLHGDGAIKAIRDGFIQDIRENGLPTRRIEAWHYTDLRNLLKKVPDGAGRADVAAVAPLVDGSAILALVDGKAGDANAPGGVAVTHYRDALSEGIAAQRMVLNDSDDLIGRLNGAFANDGFALTVVAGTELDRPLELQSIQGGGQSHSRFPVSIGKGVKGTFIERHVSVGEADALVSSITDLHVDDEADIVWVISQERGLSDSHFGQINVHLGANAKLALFVANAGGRLVRQELNIKARGENSELMVRGVNLLGGESHTDVTMVLDHLEPNCMSSETFRNVVFDRAHGVFQGQIRVAQMAQKTDAKMACNTLLLSDHCDFSSKPELEIFADDVQCGHGATVTDIDENHLFYMKSRGIGERKARARLVK
;
A
#
# COMPACT_ATOMS: atom_id res chain seq x y z
N SER A 1 -32.81 11.38 -9.34
CA SER A 1 -32.17 12.54 -8.69
C SER A 1 -30.66 12.36 -8.79
N THR A 2 -30.01 13.29 -9.44
CA THR A 2 -28.56 13.29 -9.53
C THR A 2 -27.95 13.45 -8.13
N ARG A 3 -27.05 12.55 -7.76
CA ARG A 3 -26.29 12.62 -6.50
C ARG A 3 -25.52 13.96 -6.43
N PRO A 4 -25.55 14.71 -5.31
CA PRO A 4 -24.70 15.88 -5.19
C PRO A 4 -23.22 15.49 -5.20
N ILE A 5 -22.43 16.13 -6.07
CA ILE A 5 -20.98 15.95 -6.17
C ILE A 5 -20.29 16.76 -5.06
N THR A 6 -19.24 16.23 -4.43
CA THR A 6 -18.44 16.98 -3.44
C THR A 6 -17.38 17.83 -4.14
N ALA A 7 -16.82 18.81 -3.40
CA ALA A 7 -15.71 19.63 -3.92
C ALA A 7 -14.50 18.79 -4.34
N ALA A 8 -14.15 17.76 -3.56
CA ALA A 8 -13.04 16.85 -3.89
C ALA A 8 -13.33 16.00 -5.13
N GLU A 9 -14.56 15.46 -5.27
CA GLU A 9 -14.97 14.71 -6.45
C GLU A 9 -14.92 15.59 -7.71
N GLN A 10 -15.43 16.84 -7.62
CA GLN A 10 -15.37 17.78 -8.74
C GLN A 10 -13.90 18.12 -9.09
N ALA A 11 -13.08 18.39 -8.09
CA ALA A 11 -11.65 18.69 -8.32
C ALA A 11 -10.90 17.53 -9.00
N LEU A 12 -11.22 16.26 -8.70
CA LEU A 12 -10.66 15.11 -9.41
C LEU A 12 -11.10 15.09 -10.89
N VAL A 13 -12.37 15.36 -11.17
CA VAL A 13 -12.89 15.40 -12.55
C VAL A 13 -12.26 16.56 -13.34
N ASP A 14 -12.14 17.71 -12.72
CA ASP A 14 -11.50 18.89 -13.34
C ASP A 14 -10.01 18.65 -13.60
N ALA A 15 -9.27 18.11 -12.64
CA ALA A 15 -7.87 17.74 -12.78
C ALA A 15 -7.64 16.71 -13.89
N PHE A 16 -8.57 15.77 -14.09
CA PHE A 16 -8.48 14.85 -15.22
C PHE A 16 -8.67 15.57 -16.54
N SER A 17 -9.69 16.42 -16.63
CA SER A 17 -9.99 17.18 -17.86
C SER A 17 -8.81 18.09 -18.28
N GLU A 18 -8.10 18.65 -17.32
CA GLU A 18 -6.92 19.49 -17.57
C GLU A 18 -5.70 18.69 -18.03
N ARG A 19 -5.58 17.42 -17.63
CA ARG A 19 -4.37 16.59 -17.83
C ARG A 19 -4.50 15.54 -18.91
N VAL A 20 -5.71 15.16 -19.30
CA VAL A 20 -5.97 13.99 -20.15
C VAL A 20 -5.15 13.99 -21.45
N ASP A 21 -4.94 15.17 -22.06
CA ASP A 21 -4.18 15.31 -23.30
C ASP A 21 -2.66 15.15 -23.11
N SER A 22 -2.18 15.34 -21.87
CA SER A 22 -0.76 15.19 -21.52
C SER A 22 -0.42 13.81 -20.95
N LEU A 23 -1.43 12.96 -20.65
CA LEU A 23 -1.23 11.63 -20.15
C LEU A 23 -0.80 10.68 -21.26
N HIS A 24 0.24 9.88 -20.99
CA HIS A 24 0.67 8.83 -21.92
C HIS A 24 -0.43 7.77 -22.11
N GLY A 25 -0.55 7.26 -23.32
CA GLY A 25 -1.47 6.19 -23.68
C GLY A 25 -1.94 6.26 -25.12
N ASP A 26 -2.20 5.10 -25.70
CA ASP A 26 -2.89 4.96 -26.98
C ASP A 26 -4.41 5.16 -26.83
N GLY A 27 -5.16 4.93 -27.89
CA GLY A 27 -6.62 5.06 -27.87
C GLY A 27 -7.32 4.12 -26.90
N ALA A 28 -6.81 2.90 -26.70
CA ALA A 28 -7.37 1.94 -25.75
C ALA A 28 -7.14 2.38 -24.31
N ILE A 29 -5.95 2.84 -23.99
CA ILE A 29 -5.61 3.40 -22.65
C ILE A 29 -6.48 4.63 -22.36
N LYS A 30 -6.65 5.54 -23.33
CA LYS A 30 -7.50 6.72 -23.15
C LYS A 30 -8.94 6.34 -22.86
N ALA A 31 -9.51 5.36 -23.56
CA ALA A 31 -10.86 4.88 -23.31
C ALA A 31 -11.03 4.26 -21.91
N ILE A 32 -10.03 3.52 -21.41
CA ILE A 32 -10.02 2.99 -20.05
C ILE A 32 -10.00 4.12 -19.02
N ARG A 33 -9.16 5.14 -19.21
CA ARG A 33 -9.08 6.31 -18.32
C ARG A 33 -10.38 7.07 -18.26
N ASP A 34 -11.01 7.32 -19.42
CA ASP A 34 -12.32 7.98 -19.51
C ASP A 34 -13.39 7.17 -18.77
N GLY A 35 -13.37 5.85 -18.88
CA GLY A 35 -14.28 4.98 -18.15
C GLY A 35 -14.11 5.10 -16.63
N PHE A 36 -12.88 5.12 -16.14
CA PHE A 36 -12.59 5.22 -14.70
C PHE A 36 -13.00 6.59 -14.11
N ILE A 37 -12.70 7.68 -14.79
CA ILE A 37 -13.10 9.00 -14.29
C ILE A 37 -14.61 9.21 -14.38
N GLN A 38 -15.26 8.66 -15.40
CA GLN A 38 -16.70 8.70 -15.52
C GLN A 38 -17.38 7.93 -14.37
N ASP A 39 -16.82 6.78 -13.97
CA ASP A 39 -17.33 6.04 -12.82
C ASP A 39 -17.22 6.85 -11.53
N ILE A 40 -16.08 7.50 -11.29
CA ILE A 40 -15.88 8.41 -10.14
C ILE A 40 -16.91 9.56 -10.18
N ARG A 41 -17.18 10.12 -11.36
CA ARG A 41 -18.15 11.19 -11.54
C ARG A 41 -19.57 10.73 -11.21
N GLU A 42 -19.98 9.56 -11.67
CA GLU A 42 -21.32 9.03 -11.52
C GLU A 42 -21.58 8.47 -10.12
N ASN A 43 -20.67 7.61 -9.63
CA ASN A 43 -20.82 6.89 -8.37
C ASN A 43 -20.18 7.62 -7.19
N GLY A 44 -19.19 8.47 -7.44
CA GLY A 44 -18.47 9.25 -6.43
C GLY A 44 -17.45 8.46 -5.65
N LEU A 45 -16.89 9.12 -4.65
CA LEU A 45 -15.98 8.50 -3.69
C LEU A 45 -16.76 7.58 -2.74
N PRO A 46 -16.14 6.47 -2.30
CA PRO A 46 -16.80 5.49 -1.45
C PRO A 46 -17.18 6.08 -0.08
N THR A 47 -18.30 5.59 0.44
CA THR A 47 -18.85 5.91 1.75
C THR A 47 -18.87 4.66 2.62
N ARG A 48 -19.22 4.81 3.91
CA ARG A 48 -19.41 3.69 4.86
C ARG A 48 -20.45 2.64 4.40
N ARG A 49 -21.20 2.88 3.37
CA ARG A 49 -22.19 1.92 2.84
C ARG A 49 -21.52 0.82 2.01
N ILE A 50 -20.32 1.06 1.53
CA ILE A 50 -19.49 0.07 0.82
C ILE A 50 -18.69 -0.70 1.86
N GLU A 51 -18.81 -2.02 1.87
CA GLU A 51 -18.23 -2.88 2.91
C GLU A 51 -16.72 -2.68 3.06
N ALA A 52 -15.97 -2.68 1.95
CA ALA A 52 -14.52 -2.47 1.95
C ALA A 52 -14.10 -1.07 2.47
N TRP A 53 -15.05 -0.11 2.55
CA TRP A 53 -14.82 1.27 2.97
C TRP A 53 -15.60 1.64 4.24
N HIS A 54 -16.15 0.67 4.93
CA HIS A 54 -17.04 0.89 6.10
C HIS A 54 -16.38 1.78 7.17
N TYR A 55 -15.10 1.62 7.43
CA TYR A 55 -14.36 2.40 8.43
C TYR A 55 -13.65 3.62 7.84
N THR A 56 -13.66 3.78 6.52
CA THR A 56 -12.99 4.89 5.82
C THR A 56 -13.95 5.55 4.83
N ASP A 57 -14.78 6.45 5.35
CA ASP A 57 -15.70 7.24 4.53
C ASP A 57 -14.90 8.27 3.71
N LEU A 58 -14.37 7.82 2.57
CA LEU A 58 -13.47 8.63 1.77
C LEU A 58 -14.14 9.90 1.25
N ARG A 59 -15.43 9.83 0.93
CA ARG A 59 -16.21 10.99 0.49
C ARG A 59 -16.24 12.11 1.52
N ASN A 60 -16.24 11.75 2.82
CA ASN A 60 -16.21 12.70 3.91
C ASN A 60 -14.77 13.05 4.36
N LEU A 61 -13.81 12.14 4.22
CA LEU A 61 -12.44 12.33 4.67
C LEU A 61 -11.58 13.11 3.67
N LEU A 62 -11.72 12.87 2.36
CA LEU A 62 -10.98 13.61 1.34
C LEU A 62 -11.64 14.97 1.11
N LYS A 63 -11.05 16.02 1.71
CA LYS A 63 -11.55 17.40 1.63
C LYS A 63 -10.88 18.24 0.57
N LYS A 64 -9.61 17.96 0.29
CA LYS A 64 -8.78 18.71 -0.63
C LYS A 64 -8.14 17.78 -1.65
N VAL A 65 -8.12 18.23 -2.87
CA VAL A 65 -7.37 17.65 -3.98
C VAL A 65 -6.41 18.75 -4.45
N PRO A 66 -5.11 18.64 -4.18
CA PRO A 66 -4.14 19.66 -4.57
C PRO A 66 -4.08 19.82 -6.09
N ASP A 67 -3.91 21.05 -6.55
CA ASP A 67 -3.77 21.33 -7.97
C ASP A 67 -2.34 21.09 -8.46
N GLY A 68 -2.22 20.74 -9.73
CA GLY A 68 -0.96 20.73 -10.44
C GLY A 68 0.01 19.58 -10.07
N ALA A 69 1.20 19.65 -10.62
CA ALA A 69 2.31 18.75 -10.33
C ALA A 69 3.09 19.27 -9.11
N GLY A 70 3.78 18.33 -8.43
CA GLY A 70 4.69 18.67 -7.35
C GLY A 70 5.90 19.49 -7.83
N ARG A 71 6.64 20.04 -6.89
CA ARG A 71 7.83 20.88 -7.11
C ARG A 71 8.98 20.48 -6.19
N ALA A 72 9.28 19.16 -6.14
CA ALA A 72 10.46 18.68 -5.44
C ALA A 72 11.72 19.13 -6.18
N ASP A 73 12.69 19.64 -5.45
CA ASP A 73 14.00 20.09 -5.95
C ASP A 73 15.12 19.08 -5.70
N VAL A 74 14.76 17.82 -5.48
CA VAL A 74 15.68 16.72 -5.23
C VAL A 74 15.54 15.65 -6.32
N ALA A 75 16.64 15.00 -6.68
CA ALA A 75 16.62 13.87 -7.62
C ALA A 75 16.43 12.53 -6.91
N ALA A 76 16.86 12.42 -5.67
CA ALA A 76 16.71 11.24 -4.80
C ALA A 76 16.89 11.67 -3.33
N VAL A 77 16.44 10.82 -2.41
CA VAL A 77 16.76 10.95 -0.98
C VAL A 77 17.74 9.85 -0.56
N ALA A 78 18.37 9.99 0.61
CA ALA A 78 19.25 8.94 1.14
C ALA A 78 18.49 7.61 1.24
N PRO A 79 19.09 6.48 0.86
CA PRO A 79 18.41 5.19 0.89
C PRO A 79 18.04 4.78 2.31
N LEU A 80 16.95 4.00 2.44
CA LEU A 80 16.53 3.44 3.72
C LEU A 80 17.55 2.45 4.28
N VAL A 81 18.21 1.71 3.39
CA VAL A 81 19.31 0.81 3.72
C VAL A 81 20.54 1.25 2.95
N ASP A 82 21.64 1.52 3.66
CA ASP A 82 22.91 1.94 3.04
C ASP A 82 23.35 0.96 1.95
N GLY A 83 23.80 1.50 0.83
CA GLY A 83 24.27 0.72 -0.31
C GLY A 83 23.18 0.22 -1.26
N SER A 84 21.91 0.52 -1.00
CA SER A 84 20.81 0.19 -1.94
C SER A 84 21.03 0.84 -3.30
N ALA A 85 20.67 0.13 -4.37
CA ALA A 85 20.50 0.73 -5.69
C ALA A 85 19.17 1.51 -5.71
N ILE A 86 19.18 2.73 -6.22
CA ILE A 86 18.02 3.62 -6.18
C ILE A 86 17.43 3.81 -7.58
N LEU A 87 16.12 3.64 -7.69
CA LEU A 87 15.28 4.09 -8.80
C LEU A 87 14.33 5.14 -8.27
N ALA A 88 14.55 6.40 -8.62
CA ALA A 88 13.78 7.52 -8.09
C ALA A 88 12.69 7.99 -9.06
N LEU A 89 11.47 8.08 -8.55
CA LEU A 89 10.34 8.74 -9.16
C LEU A 89 10.10 10.05 -8.40
N VAL A 90 10.22 11.19 -9.05
CA VAL A 90 10.05 12.51 -8.44
C VAL A 90 8.84 13.19 -9.04
N ASP A 91 7.88 13.58 -8.20
CA ASP A 91 6.62 14.21 -8.63
C ASP A 91 5.92 13.43 -9.76
N GLY A 92 5.91 12.11 -9.64
CA GLY A 92 5.28 11.23 -10.61
C GLY A 92 6.06 11.04 -11.93
N LYS A 93 7.32 11.48 -12.02
CA LYS A 93 8.19 11.29 -13.19
C LYS A 93 9.37 10.38 -12.84
N ALA A 94 9.52 9.30 -13.59
CA ALA A 94 10.62 8.38 -13.43
C ALA A 94 11.93 8.96 -13.95
N GLY A 95 12.96 8.89 -13.11
CA GLY A 95 14.33 9.27 -13.45
C GLY A 95 15.06 8.16 -14.22
N ASP A 96 16.39 8.11 -14.04
CA ASP A 96 17.23 7.11 -14.71
C ASP A 96 16.86 5.68 -14.28
N ALA A 97 16.90 4.75 -15.23
CA ALA A 97 16.55 3.35 -15.05
C ALA A 97 17.80 2.45 -14.82
N ASN A 98 18.74 2.90 -13.99
CA ASN A 98 19.95 2.16 -13.68
C ASN A 98 19.70 1.16 -12.55
N ALA A 99 19.82 -0.13 -12.85
CA ALA A 99 19.57 -1.21 -11.90
C ALA A 99 20.75 -2.16 -11.77
N PRO A 100 20.81 -2.97 -10.70
CA PRO A 100 21.82 -4.02 -10.53
C PRO A 100 21.74 -5.08 -11.62
N GLY A 101 22.83 -5.85 -11.76
CA GLY A 101 22.85 -6.99 -12.68
C GLY A 101 21.68 -7.95 -12.46
N GLY A 102 21.12 -8.49 -13.54
CA GLY A 102 19.96 -9.37 -13.49
C GLY A 102 18.59 -8.67 -13.38
N VAL A 103 18.56 -7.33 -13.29
CA VAL A 103 17.34 -6.54 -13.25
C VAL A 103 17.23 -5.68 -14.51
N ALA A 104 16.21 -5.93 -15.32
CA ALA A 104 15.84 -5.06 -16.43
C ALA A 104 14.79 -4.05 -15.96
N VAL A 105 14.99 -2.79 -16.29
CA VAL A 105 14.10 -1.68 -15.91
C VAL A 105 13.70 -0.91 -17.16
N THR A 106 12.39 -0.65 -17.28
CA THR A 106 11.82 0.26 -18.29
C THR A 106 10.90 1.26 -17.62
N HIS A 107 10.60 2.36 -18.29
CA HIS A 107 9.65 3.33 -17.78
C HIS A 107 8.20 2.88 -18.07
N TYR A 108 7.31 3.04 -17.10
CA TYR A 108 5.90 2.66 -17.29
C TYR A 108 5.21 3.50 -18.37
N ARG A 109 5.62 4.75 -18.57
CA ARG A 109 5.14 5.61 -19.67
C ARG A 109 5.31 4.99 -21.06
N ASP A 110 6.36 4.19 -21.25
CA ASP A 110 6.58 3.51 -22.54
C ASP A 110 5.52 2.44 -22.76
N ALA A 111 5.23 1.61 -21.74
CA ALA A 111 4.16 0.61 -21.78
C ALA A 111 2.76 1.25 -21.98
N LEU A 112 2.52 2.44 -21.42
CA LEU A 112 1.30 3.21 -21.67
C LEU A 112 1.23 3.66 -23.13
N SER A 113 2.30 4.22 -23.67
CA SER A 113 2.35 4.73 -25.03
C SER A 113 2.22 3.62 -26.10
N GLU A 114 2.71 2.44 -25.80
CA GLU A 114 2.61 1.24 -26.63
C GLU A 114 1.29 0.47 -26.46
N GLY A 115 0.40 0.89 -25.55
CA GLY A 115 -0.86 0.23 -25.24
C GLY A 115 -0.73 -1.08 -24.44
N ILE A 116 0.48 -1.54 -24.14
CA ILE A 116 0.76 -2.79 -23.40
C ILE A 116 0.19 -2.73 -21.98
N ALA A 117 0.19 -1.55 -21.38
CA ALA A 117 -0.31 -1.32 -20.02
C ALA A 117 -1.82 -1.61 -19.87
N ALA A 118 -2.61 -1.62 -20.94
CA ALA A 118 -4.05 -1.85 -20.89
C ALA A 118 -4.42 -3.16 -20.18
N GLN A 119 -3.63 -4.22 -20.41
CA GLN A 119 -3.85 -5.54 -19.81
C GLN A 119 -3.67 -5.54 -18.28
N ARG A 120 -2.98 -4.55 -17.72
CA ARG A 120 -2.70 -4.43 -16.29
C ARG A 120 -3.59 -3.39 -15.59
N MET A 121 -4.38 -2.62 -16.35
CA MET A 121 -5.32 -1.64 -15.84
C MET A 121 -6.67 -2.27 -15.50
N VAL A 122 -6.64 -3.42 -14.82
CA VAL A 122 -7.80 -4.18 -14.39
C VAL A 122 -8.04 -3.94 -12.91
N LEU A 123 -9.30 -3.73 -12.54
CA LEU A 123 -9.71 -3.56 -11.14
C LEU A 123 -9.71 -4.91 -10.42
N ASN A 124 -9.41 -4.91 -9.13
CA ASN A 124 -9.49 -6.12 -8.30
C ASN A 124 -10.95 -6.55 -8.09
N ASP A 125 -11.85 -5.58 -7.94
CA ASP A 125 -13.29 -5.75 -7.78
C ASP A 125 -14.05 -4.48 -8.14
N SER A 126 -15.38 -4.48 -7.95
CA SER A 126 -16.25 -3.32 -8.19
C SER A 126 -15.99 -2.13 -7.25
N ASP A 127 -15.34 -2.34 -6.12
CA ASP A 127 -15.12 -1.35 -5.08
C ASP A 127 -13.68 -0.81 -5.05
N ASP A 128 -12.85 -1.23 -6.02
CA ASP A 128 -11.45 -0.84 -6.18
C ASP A 128 -11.31 0.62 -6.64
N LEU A 129 -11.49 1.55 -5.71
CA LEU A 129 -11.28 2.97 -6.00
C LEU A 129 -9.82 3.31 -6.29
N ILE A 130 -8.86 2.69 -5.59
CA ILE A 130 -7.43 2.96 -5.82
C ILE A 130 -7.06 2.57 -7.24
N GLY A 131 -7.54 1.42 -7.71
CA GLY A 131 -7.38 0.99 -9.10
C GLY A 131 -7.97 1.98 -10.11
N ARG A 132 -9.18 2.50 -9.86
CA ARG A 132 -9.81 3.52 -10.72
C ARG A 132 -9.04 4.83 -10.73
N LEU A 133 -8.72 5.35 -9.54
CA LEU A 133 -8.01 6.61 -9.42
C LEU A 133 -6.62 6.52 -10.08
N ASN A 134 -5.86 5.49 -9.78
CA ASN A 134 -4.56 5.26 -10.38
C ASN A 134 -4.68 5.02 -11.89
N GLY A 135 -5.60 4.16 -12.31
CA GLY A 135 -5.83 3.89 -13.73
C GLY A 135 -6.21 5.13 -14.54
N ALA A 136 -7.01 6.05 -13.97
CA ALA A 136 -7.33 7.31 -14.62
C ALA A 136 -6.12 8.21 -14.82
N PHE A 137 -5.23 8.30 -13.83
CA PHE A 137 -4.19 9.33 -13.77
C PHE A 137 -2.74 8.82 -13.89
N ALA A 138 -2.45 7.53 -13.67
CA ALA A 138 -1.08 7.03 -13.66
C ALA A 138 -0.39 7.31 -14.99
N ASN A 139 0.73 8.02 -14.95
CA ASN A 139 1.40 8.51 -16.14
C ASN A 139 2.84 8.02 -16.28
N ASP A 140 3.46 7.57 -15.19
CA ASP A 140 4.81 7.03 -15.18
C ASP A 140 5.04 6.08 -14.00
N GLY A 141 6.22 5.52 -13.93
CA GLY A 141 6.70 4.56 -12.95
C GLY A 141 7.83 3.73 -13.53
N PHE A 142 8.17 2.65 -12.85
CA PHE A 142 9.18 1.70 -13.32
C PHE A 142 8.55 0.31 -13.48
N ALA A 143 8.78 -0.30 -14.62
CA ALA A 143 8.50 -1.71 -14.86
C ALA A 143 9.79 -2.51 -14.68
N LEU A 144 9.78 -3.51 -13.77
CA LEU A 144 10.93 -4.30 -13.39
C LEU A 144 10.77 -5.74 -13.83
N THR A 145 11.81 -6.31 -14.41
CA THR A 145 11.90 -7.75 -14.67
C THR A 145 13.21 -8.27 -14.10
N VAL A 146 13.11 -9.16 -13.11
CA VAL A 146 14.29 -9.81 -12.51
C VAL A 146 14.45 -11.19 -13.14
N VAL A 147 15.59 -11.42 -13.75
CA VAL A 147 15.90 -12.65 -14.49
C VAL A 147 15.95 -13.84 -13.53
N ALA A 148 15.41 -14.98 -13.96
CA ALA A 148 15.42 -16.22 -13.16
C ALA A 148 16.81 -16.56 -12.64
N GLY A 149 16.88 -17.01 -11.39
CA GLY A 149 18.13 -17.37 -10.72
C GLY A 149 19.00 -16.19 -10.27
N THR A 150 18.55 -14.96 -10.46
CA THR A 150 19.29 -13.77 -9.95
C THR A 150 19.30 -13.77 -8.42
N GLU A 151 20.44 -13.52 -7.84
CA GLU A 151 20.62 -13.22 -6.42
C GLU A 151 21.15 -11.80 -6.30
N LEU A 152 20.33 -10.89 -5.75
CA LEU A 152 20.72 -9.49 -5.60
C LEU A 152 21.73 -9.34 -4.46
N ASP A 153 22.84 -8.72 -4.75
CA ASP A 153 23.93 -8.45 -3.80
C ASP A 153 23.63 -7.27 -2.85
N ARG A 154 22.63 -6.46 -3.21
CA ARG A 154 22.17 -5.29 -2.45
C ARG A 154 20.70 -5.01 -2.70
N PRO A 155 20.00 -4.32 -1.78
CA PRO A 155 18.61 -3.96 -1.99
C PRO A 155 18.44 -3.06 -3.21
N LEU A 156 17.29 -3.21 -3.88
CA LEU A 156 16.80 -2.28 -4.90
C LEU A 156 15.69 -1.43 -4.29
N GLU A 157 15.90 -0.11 -4.22
CA GLU A 157 14.96 0.82 -3.62
C GLU A 157 14.26 1.68 -4.69
N LEU A 158 12.95 1.54 -4.76
CA LEU A 158 12.04 2.40 -5.51
C LEU A 158 11.65 3.59 -4.63
N GLN A 159 12.10 4.78 -4.94
CA GLN A 159 11.74 5.99 -4.21
C GLN A 159 10.63 6.74 -4.94
N SER A 160 9.48 6.93 -4.30
CA SER A 160 8.42 7.83 -4.74
C SER A 160 8.46 9.10 -3.91
N ILE A 161 9.07 10.16 -4.47
CA ILE A 161 9.33 11.44 -3.82
C ILE A 161 8.31 12.46 -4.32
N GLN A 162 7.67 13.19 -3.41
CA GLN A 162 6.62 14.14 -3.74
C GLN A 162 6.85 15.50 -3.09
N GLY A 163 6.79 16.55 -3.87
CA GLY A 163 6.90 17.96 -3.44
C GLY A 163 5.58 18.72 -3.57
N GLY A 164 4.50 18.20 -2.98
CA GLY A 164 3.13 18.74 -3.11
C GLY A 164 2.46 18.37 -4.43
N GLY A 165 1.24 18.84 -4.67
CA GLY A 165 0.46 18.57 -5.89
C GLY A 165 -0.04 17.13 -5.99
N GLN A 166 -0.27 16.64 -7.20
CA GLN A 166 -0.76 15.29 -7.44
C GLN A 166 0.21 14.46 -8.26
N SER A 167 0.43 13.22 -7.85
CA SER A 167 1.07 12.21 -8.70
C SER A 167 0.44 10.84 -8.55
N HIS A 168 0.47 10.09 -9.64
CA HIS A 168 -0.10 8.76 -9.72
C HIS A 168 0.88 7.87 -10.48
N SER A 169 1.34 6.80 -9.85
CA SER A 169 2.40 5.95 -10.38
C SER A 169 2.04 4.48 -10.36
N ARG A 170 2.67 3.70 -11.24
CA ARG A 170 2.50 2.26 -11.26
C ARG A 170 3.83 1.54 -11.46
N PHE A 171 3.99 0.43 -10.75
CA PHE A 171 5.19 -0.40 -10.74
C PHE A 171 4.84 -1.85 -11.06
N PRO A 172 4.80 -2.25 -12.34
CA PRO A 172 4.73 -3.66 -12.71
C PRO A 172 6.06 -4.35 -12.41
N VAL A 173 6.03 -5.41 -11.61
CA VAL A 173 7.24 -6.14 -11.18
C VAL A 173 7.07 -7.62 -11.45
N SER A 174 8.00 -8.19 -12.22
CA SER A 174 8.08 -9.62 -12.50
C SER A 174 9.38 -10.19 -11.90
N ILE A 175 9.25 -11.02 -10.88
CA ILE A 175 10.37 -11.71 -10.23
C ILE A 175 10.44 -13.12 -10.81
N GLY A 176 11.53 -13.44 -11.49
CA GLY A 176 11.74 -14.73 -12.13
C GLY A 176 11.95 -15.88 -11.14
N LYS A 177 11.82 -17.11 -11.64
CA LYS A 177 12.01 -18.35 -10.87
C LYS A 177 13.34 -18.36 -10.11
N GLY A 178 13.29 -18.73 -8.81
CA GLY A 178 14.48 -18.91 -7.98
C GLY A 178 15.25 -17.63 -7.66
N VAL A 179 14.69 -16.45 -7.93
CA VAL A 179 15.30 -15.17 -7.57
C VAL A 179 15.36 -15.02 -6.06
N LYS A 180 16.47 -14.46 -5.56
CA LYS A 180 16.63 -14.03 -4.17
C LYS A 180 16.99 -12.56 -4.11
N GLY A 181 16.35 -11.80 -3.22
CA GLY A 181 16.68 -10.39 -3.08
C GLY A 181 15.75 -9.59 -2.19
N THR A 182 16.18 -8.36 -1.91
CA THR A 182 15.43 -7.38 -1.12
C THR A 182 15.05 -6.20 -1.99
N PHE A 183 13.78 -5.85 -1.95
CA PHE A 183 13.20 -4.72 -2.65
C PHE A 183 12.56 -3.78 -1.64
N ILE A 184 12.74 -2.49 -1.83
CA ILE A 184 12.21 -1.46 -0.94
C ILE A 184 11.38 -0.49 -1.79
N GLU A 185 10.17 -0.24 -1.37
CA GLU A 185 9.28 0.75 -1.93
C GLU A 185 9.11 1.85 -0.90
N ARG A 186 9.71 3.01 -1.16
CA ARG A 186 9.74 4.12 -0.20
C ARG A 186 8.96 5.32 -0.71
N HIS A 187 8.00 5.77 0.07
CA HIS A 187 7.12 6.89 -0.24
C HIS A 187 7.40 8.04 0.72
N VAL A 188 8.03 9.10 0.23
CA VAL A 188 8.41 10.27 1.03
C VAL A 188 7.86 11.56 0.43
N SER A 189 7.66 12.56 1.28
CA SER A 189 7.36 13.92 0.87
C SER A 189 8.51 14.85 1.22
N VAL A 190 8.75 15.84 0.37
CA VAL A 190 9.72 16.92 0.59
C VAL A 190 8.99 18.27 0.58
N GLY A 191 9.38 19.16 1.48
CA GLY A 191 8.64 20.41 1.70
C GLY A 191 7.34 20.23 2.48
N GLU A 192 6.51 21.27 2.51
CA GLU A 192 5.31 21.36 3.35
C GLU A 192 4.00 21.47 2.54
N ALA A 193 4.09 21.45 1.20
CA ALA A 193 2.92 21.58 0.34
C ALA A 193 2.09 20.28 0.35
N ASP A 194 0.77 20.42 0.41
CA ASP A 194 -0.17 19.30 0.40
C ASP A 194 0.01 18.44 -0.86
N ALA A 195 -0.04 17.14 -0.70
CA ALA A 195 0.01 16.19 -1.82
C ALA A 195 -1.17 15.22 -1.80
N LEU A 196 -1.55 14.76 -3.00
CA LEU A 196 -2.39 13.59 -3.21
C LEU A 196 -1.65 12.63 -4.12
N VAL A 197 -1.38 11.44 -3.62
CA VAL A 197 -0.60 10.43 -4.33
C VAL A 197 -1.35 9.11 -4.40
N SER A 198 -1.40 8.49 -5.57
CA SER A 198 -1.73 7.05 -5.66
C SER A 198 -0.56 6.26 -6.25
N SER A 199 -0.35 5.07 -5.70
CA SER A 199 0.72 4.16 -6.15
C SER A 199 0.21 2.74 -6.17
N ILE A 200 0.39 2.05 -7.30
CA ILE A 200 0.06 0.62 -7.41
C ILE A 200 1.32 -0.16 -7.80
N THR A 201 1.60 -1.20 -7.05
CA THR A 201 2.63 -2.20 -7.37
C THR A 201 1.96 -3.52 -7.73
N ASP A 202 2.19 -3.99 -8.95
CA ASP A 202 1.73 -5.31 -9.41
C ASP A 202 2.92 -6.28 -9.36
N LEU A 203 2.98 -7.09 -8.29
CA LEU A 203 4.11 -7.96 -7.97
C LEU A 203 3.81 -9.42 -8.32
N HIS A 204 4.47 -9.92 -9.34
CA HIS A 204 4.49 -11.32 -9.70
C HIS A 204 5.76 -11.97 -9.18
N VAL A 205 5.63 -12.95 -8.30
CA VAL A 205 6.73 -13.75 -7.74
C VAL A 205 6.61 -15.17 -8.28
N ASP A 206 7.52 -15.54 -9.15
CA ASP A 206 7.53 -16.87 -9.80
C ASP A 206 8.01 -17.96 -8.83
N ASP A 207 7.94 -19.21 -9.28
CA ASP A 207 8.26 -20.39 -8.47
C ASP A 207 9.65 -20.32 -7.82
N GLU A 208 9.76 -20.85 -6.61
CA GLU A 208 11.03 -21.01 -5.88
C GLU A 208 11.76 -19.68 -5.57
N ALA A 209 11.17 -18.52 -5.86
CA ALA A 209 11.77 -17.23 -5.49
C ALA A 209 11.63 -17.00 -3.99
N ASP A 210 12.64 -16.35 -3.40
CA ASP A 210 12.71 -16.01 -1.97
C ASP A 210 13.05 -14.52 -1.83
N ILE A 211 12.04 -13.70 -1.60
CA ILE A 211 12.20 -12.26 -1.62
C ILE A 211 11.66 -11.58 -0.36
N VAL A 212 12.29 -10.46 -0.05
CA VAL A 212 11.83 -9.48 0.93
C VAL A 212 11.32 -8.25 0.17
N TRP A 213 10.10 -7.83 0.46
CA TRP A 213 9.53 -6.59 -0.05
C TRP A 213 9.15 -5.68 1.11
N VAL A 214 9.67 -4.46 1.10
CA VAL A 214 9.43 -3.47 2.15
C VAL A 214 8.66 -2.29 1.56
N ILE A 215 7.55 -1.91 2.17
CA ILE A 215 6.83 -0.67 1.87
C ILE A 215 7.01 0.26 3.08
N SER A 216 7.69 1.39 2.86
CA SER A 216 7.84 2.45 3.87
C SER A 216 7.08 3.69 3.40
N GLN A 217 6.00 4.04 4.09
CA GLN A 217 5.20 5.23 3.82
C GLN A 217 5.52 6.29 4.88
N GLU A 218 6.14 7.38 4.44
CA GLU A 218 6.63 8.50 5.25
C GLU A 218 6.14 9.84 4.65
N ARG A 219 4.88 9.90 4.20
CA ARG A 219 4.31 11.12 3.60
C ARG A 219 4.16 12.25 4.62
N GLY A 220 4.10 13.47 4.14
CA GLY A 220 3.86 14.65 4.96
C GLY A 220 2.53 14.61 5.72
N LEU A 221 2.44 15.29 6.86
CA LEU A 221 1.27 15.24 7.75
C LEU A 221 -0.02 15.85 7.16
N SER A 222 0.07 16.51 6.01
CA SER A 222 -1.08 17.06 5.26
C SER A 222 -1.45 16.22 4.03
N ASP A 223 -0.67 15.19 3.70
CA ASP A 223 -0.80 14.44 2.46
C ASP A 223 -1.88 13.37 2.52
N SER A 224 -2.47 13.10 1.35
CA SER A 224 -3.30 11.91 1.10
C SER A 224 -2.50 10.90 0.28
N HIS A 225 -2.44 9.66 0.74
CA HIS A 225 -1.73 8.56 0.08
C HIS A 225 -2.64 7.33 -0.08
N PHE A 226 -2.82 6.90 -1.32
CA PHE A 226 -3.58 5.72 -1.70
C PHE A 226 -2.65 4.70 -2.35
N GLY A 227 -2.17 3.76 -1.54
CA GLY A 227 -1.25 2.70 -1.95
C GLY A 227 -1.96 1.36 -2.14
N GLN A 228 -1.54 0.60 -3.15
CA GLN A 228 -2.04 -0.75 -3.37
C GLN A 228 -0.90 -1.64 -3.84
N ILE A 229 -0.79 -2.84 -3.30
CA ILE A 229 0.07 -3.89 -3.82
C ILE A 229 -0.76 -5.12 -4.16
N ASN A 230 -0.61 -5.59 -5.40
CA ASN A 230 -1.26 -6.79 -5.91
C ASN A 230 -0.19 -7.86 -6.09
N VAL A 231 -0.24 -8.94 -5.31
CA VAL A 231 0.79 -9.96 -5.24
C VAL A 231 0.25 -11.30 -5.76
N HIS A 232 1.03 -11.93 -6.63
CA HIS A 232 0.82 -13.33 -7.02
C HIS A 232 2.05 -14.15 -6.66
N LEU A 233 1.89 -15.21 -5.86
CA LEU A 233 2.97 -16.11 -5.46
C LEU A 233 2.87 -17.43 -6.20
N GLY A 234 3.99 -17.84 -6.82
CA GLY A 234 4.17 -19.13 -7.44
C GLY A 234 4.44 -20.27 -6.45
N ALA A 235 4.66 -21.48 -6.98
CA ALA A 235 4.91 -22.67 -6.18
C ALA A 235 6.27 -22.60 -5.46
N ASN A 236 6.29 -23.01 -4.19
CA ASN A 236 7.48 -22.97 -3.34
C ASN A 236 8.10 -21.56 -3.20
N ALA A 237 7.38 -20.52 -3.59
CA ALA A 237 7.84 -19.14 -3.45
C ALA A 237 7.70 -18.67 -2.01
N LYS A 238 8.63 -17.81 -1.58
CA LYS A 238 8.65 -17.19 -0.26
C LYS A 238 8.62 -15.69 -0.39
N LEU A 239 7.68 -15.05 0.30
CA LEU A 239 7.59 -13.60 0.38
C LEU A 239 7.54 -13.16 1.83
N ALA A 240 8.50 -12.33 2.23
CA ALA A 240 8.42 -11.54 3.45
C ALA A 240 8.03 -10.09 3.06
N LEU A 241 6.81 -9.69 3.36
CA LEU A 241 6.28 -8.36 3.09
C LEU A 241 6.24 -7.54 4.38
N PHE A 242 6.98 -6.43 4.41
CA PHE A 242 6.98 -5.49 5.51
C PHE A 242 6.27 -4.20 5.09
N VAL A 243 5.34 -3.71 5.91
CA VAL A 243 4.59 -2.48 5.66
C VAL A 243 4.72 -1.57 6.87
N ALA A 244 5.31 -0.40 6.68
CA ALA A 244 5.43 0.62 7.71
C ALA A 244 4.71 1.90 7.28
N ASN A 245 3.77 2.37 8.10
CA ASN A 245 3.09 3.64 7.89
C ASN A 245 3.42 4.59 9.05
N ALA A 246 4.08 5.70 8.72
CA ALA A 246 4.46 6.74 9.67
C ALA A 246 4.35 8.11 9.00
N GLY A 247 3.17 8.68 8.99
CA GLY A 247 2.87 9.95 8.31
C GLY A 247 1.62 9.86 7.44
N GLY A 248 1.35 10.96 6.72
CA GLY A 248 0.12 11.13 5.97
C GLY A 248 -1.04 11.59 6.83
N ARG A 249 -1.89 12.44 6.26
CA ARG A 249 -3.16 12.86 6.86
C ARG A 249 -4.25 11.82 6.64
N LEU A 250 -4.34 11.32 5.41
CA LEU A 250 -5.29 10.32 4.96
C LEU A 250 -4.56 9.26 4.17
N VAL A 251 -4.42 8.09 4.75
CA VAL A 251 -3.69 6.96 4.15
C VAL A 251 -4.61 5.76 4.01
N ARG A 252 -4.67 5.19 2.82
CA ARG A 252 -5.23 3.86 2.58
C ARG A 252 -4.16 3.01 1.92
N GLN A 253 -3.80 1.90 2.55
CA GLN A 253 -2.87 0.91 2.03
C GLN A 253 -3.59 -0.42 1.83
N GLU A 254 -3.71 -0.86 0.58
CA GLU A 254 -4.35 -2.13 0.24
C GLU A 254 -3.31 -3.20 -0.10
N LEU A 255 -3.47 -4.38 0.47
CA LEU A 255 -2.62 -5.54 0.24
C LEU A 255 -3.49 -6.66 -0.33
N ASN A 256 -3.42 -6.91 -1.63
CA ASN A 256 -4.18 -7.95 -2.31
C ASN A 256 -3.22 -9.06 -2.71
N ILE A 257 -3.29 -10.21 -2.01
CA ILE A 257 -2.29 -11.27 -2.13
C ILE A 257 -2.97 -12.58 -2.54
N LYS A 258 -2.44 -13.24 -3.55
CA LYS A 258 -2.93 -14.54 -4.04
C LYS A 258 -1.81 -15.56 -4.04
N ALA A 259 -1.91 -16.56 -3.15
CA ALA A 259 -1.04 -17.74 -3.15
C ALA A 259 -1.56 -18.72 -4.23
N ARG A 260 -0.97 -18.64 -5.42
CA ARG A 260 -1.38 -19.39 -6.63
C ARG A 260 -0.55 -20.63 -6.90
N GLY A 261 0.49 -20.88 -6.13
CA GLY A 261 1.33 -22.06 -6.25
C GLY A 261 1.35 -22.86 -4.96
N GLU A 262 1.46 -24.17 -5.04
CA GLU A 262 1.58 -25.06 -3.90
C GLU A 262 2.82 -24.75 -3.05
N ASN A 263 2.73 -25.00 -1.75
CA ASN A 263 3.83 -24.85 -0.79
C ASN A 263 4.39 -23.41 -0.70
N SER A 264 3.63 -22.39 -1.08
CA SER A 264 4.08 -21.00 -0.94
C SER A 264 4.08 -20.58 0.54
N GLU A 265 5.04 -19.73 0.90
CA GLU A 265 5.19 -19.19 2.24
C GLU A 265 5.08 -17.66 2.20
N LEU A 266 4.17 -17.10 3.01
CA LEU A 266 3.97 -15.67 3.13
C LEU A 266 4.16 -15.23 4.58
N MET A 267 4.98 -14.22 4.79
CA MET A 267 5.07 -13.51 6.06
C MET A 267 4.75 -12.04 5.83
N VAL A 268 3.68 -11.52 6.44
CA VAL A 268 3.38 -10.07 6.44
C VAL A 268 3.64 -9.50 7.83
N ARG A 269 4.37 -8.41 7.89
CA ARG A 269 4.61 -7.65 9.12
C ARG A 269 4.27 -6.20 8.87
N GLY A 270 3.31 -5.68 9.62
CA GLY A 270 2.88 -4.30 9.55
C GLY A 270 3.18 -3.54 10.84
N VAL A 271 3.65 -2.30 10.70
CA VAL A 271 3.79 -1.34 11.78
C VAL A 271 3.14 -0.04 11.38
N ASN A 272 2.20 0.43 12.21
CA ASN A 272 1.56 1.72 12.03
C ASN A 272 1.86 2.60 13.24
N LEU A 273 2.53 3.74 13.01
CA LEU A 273 2.79 4.77 14.01
C LEU A 273 1.95 6.00 13.66
N LEU A 274 0.83 6.17 14.33
CA LEU A 274 -0.22 7.12 13.97
C LEU A 274 -0.37 8.21 15.01
N GLY A 275 -0.21 9.45 14.58
CA GLY A 275 -0.33 10.62 15.45
C GLY A 275 -1.03 11.79 14.78
N GLY A 276 -1.11 12.93 15.49
CA GLY A 276 -1.80 14.12 15.02
C GLY A 276 -3.29 13.88 14.82
N GLU A 277 -3.79 14.22 13.65
CA GLU A 277 -5.18 13.99 13.23
C GLU A 277 -5.24 13.04 12.02
N SER A 278 -4.27 12.13 11.91
CA SER A 278 -4.20 11.20 10.78
C SER A 278 -5.32 10.17 10.79
N HIS A 279 -5.76 9.76 9.60
CA HIS A 279 -6.60 8.59 9.38
C HIS A 279 -5.82 7.62 8.50
N THR A 280 -5.47 6.45 9.02
CA THR A 280 -4.71 5.43 8.29
C THR A 280 -5.46 4.11 8.31
N ASP A 281 -5.76 3.59 7.13
CA ASP A 281 -6.48 2.35 6.90
C ASP A 281 -5.58 1.37 6.15
N VAL A 282 -5.31 0.22 6.75
CA VAL A 282 -4.67 -0.92 6.09
C VAL A 282 -5.72 -1.99 5.86
N THR A 283 -5.98 -2.30 4.61
CA THR A 283 -6.93 -3.35 4.20
C THR A 283 -6.17 -4.45 3.46
N MET A 284 -6.26 -5.67 3.97
CA MET A 284 -5.58 -6.84 3.40
C MET A 284 -6.58 -7.92 3.01
N VAL A 285 -6.43 -8.45 1.81
CA VAL A 285 -7.13 -9.66 1.35
C VAL A 285 -6.08 -10.67 0.90
N LEU A 286 -6.10 -11.83 1.54
CA LEU A 286 -5.21 -12.94 1.22
C LEU A 286 -6.01 -14.15 0.77
N ASP A 287 -5.80 -14.57 -0.48
CA ASP A 287 -6.40 -15.76 -1.06
C ASP A 287 -5.39 -16.91 -1.08
N HIS A 288 -5.66 -17.97 -0.31
CA HIS A 288 -5.01 -19.27 -0.47
C HIS A 288 -5.78 -20.09 -1.50
N LEU A 289 -5.16 -20.34 -2.64
CA LEU A 289 -5.81 -21.00 -3.80
C LEU A 289 -5.29 -22.41 -4.03
N GLU A 290 -4.11 -22.76 -3.52
CA GLU A 290 -3.43 -24.02 -3.71
C GLU A 290 -3.06 -24.66 -2.37
N PRO A 291 -2.85 -26.01 -2.30
CA PRO A 291 -2.59 -26.70 -1.07
C PRO A 291 -1.21 -26.45 -0.45
N ASN A 292 -1.07 -26.80 0.81
CA ASN A 292 0.17 -26.75 1.60
C ASN A 292 0.79 -25.35 1.75
N CYS A 293 0.02 -24.29 1.60
CA CYS A 293 0.51 -22.94 1.77
C CYS A 293 0.50 -22.51 3.23
N MET A 294 1.47 -21.67 3.59
CA MET A 294 1.60 -21.12 4.94
C MET A 294 1.59 -19.59 4.87
N SER A 295 0.86 -18.97 5.81
CA SER A 295 0.91 -17.52 5.96
C SER A 295 0.88 -17.09 7.41
N SER A 296 1.57 -16.00 7.72
CA SER A 296 1.60 -15.39 9.05
C SER A 296 1.59 -13.87 8.92
N GLU A 297 0.48 -13.26 9.33
CA GLU A 297 0.27 -11.83 9.26
C GLU A 297 0.25 -11.25 10.68
N THR A 298 1.10 -10.26 10.93
CA THR A 298 1.11 -9.56 12.22
C THR A 298 1.20 -8.07 12.00
N PHE A 299 0.19 -7.34 12.50
CA PHE A 299 0.15 -5.89 12.51
C PHE A 299 0.26 -5.37 13.95
N ARG A 300 1.14 -4.40 14.15
CA ARG A 300 1.32 -3.69 15.42
C ARG A 300 1.09 -2.21 15.20
N ASN A 301 0.22 -1.64 16.01
CA ASN A 301 -0.21 -0.27 15.86
C ASN A 301 0.01 0.50 17.15
N VAL A 302 0.58 1.68 17.04
CA VAL A 302 0.70 2.64 18.13
C VAL A 302 -0.01 3.91 17.69
N VAL A 303 -1.05 4.28 18.42
CA VAL A 303 -1.93 5.39 18.07
C VAL A 303 -1.95 6.42 19.19
N PHE A 304 -1.77 7.66 18.85
CA PHE A 304 -1.71 8.77 19.81
C PHE A 304 -2.34 10.06 19.27
N ASP A 305 -2.39 11.09 20.08
CA ASP A 305 -3.08 12.36 19.80
C ASP A 305 -4.56 12.15 19.50
N ARG A 306 -5.00 12.47 18.27
CA ARG A 306 -6.36 12.32 17.75
C ARG A 306 -6.41 11.45 16.48
N ALA A 307 -5.38 10.63 16.29
CA ALA A 307 -5.29 9.77 15.13
C ALA A 307 -6.33 8.65 15.18
N HIS A 308 -6.79 8.23 14.00
CA HIS A 308 -7.68 7.10 13.81
C HIS A 308 -7.01 6.07 12.92
N GLY A 309 -6.88 4.85 13.43
CA GLY A 309 -6.34 3.73 12.67
C GLY A 309 -7.42 2.70 12.33
N VAL A 310 -7.24 2.04 11.20
CA VAL A 310 -8.11 0.95 10.72
C VAL A 310 -7.26 -0.20 10.23
N PHE A 311 -7.63 -1.41 10.63
CA PHE A 311 -7.14 -2.64 10.01
C PHE A 311 -8.32 -3.52 9.62
N GLN A 312 -8.40 -3.86 8.34
CA GLN A 312 -9.32 -4.86 7.82
C GLN A 312 -8.48 -5.97 7.20
N GLY A 313 -8.59 -7.18 7.74
CA GLY A 313 -7.83 -8.33 7.24
C GLY A 313 -8.75 -9.49 6.94
N GLN A 314 -8.74 -9.99 5.70
CA GLN A 314 -9.51 -11.14 5.29
C GLN A 314 -8.57 -12.22 4.74
N ILE A 315 -8.69 -13.43 5.27
CA ILE A 315 -8.04 -14.62 4.72
C ILE A 315 -9.13 -15.51 4.12
N ARG A 316 -9.00 -15.82 2.84
CA ARG A 316 -9.88 -16.73 2.12
C ARG A 316 -9.10 -18.00 1.76
N VAL A 317 -9.67 -19.15 2.06
CA VAL A 317 -9.08 -20.47 1.75
C VAL A 317 -10.00 -21.22 0.82
N ALA A 318 -9.57 -21.41 -0.43
CA ALA A 318 -10.33 -22.14 -1.44
C ALA A 318 -10.49 -23.61 -1.06
N GLN A 319 -11.51 -24.28 -1.57
CA GLN A 319 -11.77 -25.69 -1.29
C GLN A 319 -10.57 -26.59 -1.67
N MET A 320 -9.82 -26.25 -2.70
CA MET A 320 -8.62 -27.00 -3.11
C MET A 320 -7.42 -26.74 -2.21
N ALA A 321 -7.40 -25.64 -1.47
CA ALA A 321 -6.27 -25.22 -0.64
C ALA A 321 -6.20 -25.99 0.70
N GLN A 322 -6.17 -27.31 0.62
CA GLN A 322 -6.05 -28.18 1.79
C GLN A 322 -4.65 -28.03 2.43
N LYS A 323 -4.56 -28.28 3.74
CA LYS A 323 -3.32 -28.14 4.52
C LYS A 323 -2.81 -26.68 4.62
N THR A 324 -3.65 -25.69 4.39
CA THR A 324 -3.32 -24.30 4.66
C THR A 324 -3.11 -24.08 6.15
N ASP A 325 -1.99 -23.45 6.53
CA ASP A 325 -1.74 -22.92 7.88
C ASP A 325 -1.65 -21.39 7.79
N ALA A 326 -2.66 -20.69 8.31
CA ALA A 326 -2.77 -19.23 8.19
C ALA A 326 -3.10 -18.60 9.54
N LYS A 327 -2.28 -17.63 9.98
CA LYS A 327 -2.43 -16.98 11.28
C LYS A 327 -2.30 -15.47 11.15
N MET A 328 -3.36 -14.75 11.53
CA MET A 328 -3.41 -13.31 11.50
C MET A 328 -3.57 -12.70 12.89
N ALA A 329 -2.76 -11.70 13.22
CA ALA A 329 -2.84 -10.97 14.47
C ALA A 329 -2.76 -9.46 14.23
N CYS A 330 -3.63 -8.70 14.89
CA CYS A 330 -3.59 -7.25 14.90
C CYS A 330 -3.62 -6.74 16.34
N ASN A 331 -2.52 -6.13 16.78
CA ASN A 331 -2.38 -5.65 18.16
C ASN A 331 -2.17 -4.13 18.16
N THR A 332 -3.00 -3.42 18.91
CA THR A 332 -3.01 -1.97 18.96
C THR A 332 -2.84 -1.46 20.37
N LEU A 333 -1.99 -0.46 20.52
CA LEU A 333 -1.79 0.28 21.75
C LEU A 333 -2.23 1.73 21.55
N LEU A 334 -3.22 2.17 22.32
CA LEU A 334 -3.70 3.55 22.37
C LEU A 334 -2.94 4.32 23.43
N LEU A 335 -2.41 5.49 23.08
CA LEU A 335 -1.61 6.32 23.99
C LEU A 335 -2.31 7.61 24.41
N SER A 336 -3.52 7.89 23.93
CA SER A 336 -4.32 9.04 24.30
C SER A 336 -5.81 8.72 24.31
N ASP A 337 -6.59 9.50 25.06
CA ASP A 337 -8.05 9.32 25.21
C ASP A 337 -8.84 9.74 23.95
N HIS A 338 -8.19 10.40 23.01
CA HIS A 338 -8.82 10.97 21.82
C HIS A 338 -8.47 10.24 20.53
N CYS A 339 -7.58 9.27 20.61
CA CYS A 339 -7.27 8.41 19.48
C CYS A 339 -8.17 7.16 19.45
N ASP A 340 -8.26 6.52 18.31
CA ASP A 340 -9.14 5.39 18.12
C ASP A 340 -8.55 4.39 17.10
N PHE A 341 -8.96 3.12 17.20
CA PHE A 341 -8.56 2.08 16.26
C PHE A 341 -9.69 1.08 16.03
N SER A 342 -10.01 0.86 14.78
CA SER A 342 -10.99 -0.14 14.33
C SER A 342 -10.28 -1.34 13.72
N SER A 343 -10.59 -2.55 14.21
CA SER A 343 -10.00 -3.80 13.69
C SER A 343 -11.10 -4.77 13.28
N LYS A 344 -11.02 -5.28 12.04
CA LYS A 344 -11.95 -6.25 11.47
C LYS A 344 -11.18 -7.42 10.84
N PRO A 345 -10.80 -8.43 11.61
CA PRO A 345 -10.22 -9.66 11.05
C PRO A 345 -11.34 -10.63 10.63
N GLU A 346 -11.22 -11.24 9.45
CA GLU A 346 -12.20 -12.15 8.86
C GLU A 346 -11.54 -13.41 8.29
N LEU A 347 -12.24 -14.54 8.38
CA LEU A 347 -11.84 -15.80 7.76
C LEU A 347 -12.99 -16.35 6.93
N GLU A 348 -12.72 -16.70 5.68
CA GLU A 348 -13.63 -17.44 4.78
C GLU A 348 -12.97 -18.74 4.36
N ILE A 349 -13.37 -19.84 4.96
CA ILE A 349 -12.69 -21.13 4.79
C ILE A 349 -13.64 -22.11 4.11
N PHE A 350 -13.24 -22.57 2.92
CA PHE A 350 -13.99 -23.56 2.14
C PHE A 350 -13.30 -24.93 2.10
N ALA A 351 -12.11 -25.07 2.70
CA ALA A 351 -11.37 -26.32 2.85
C ALA A 351 -11.62 -26.95 4.23
N ASP A 352 -11.49 -28.28 4.32
CA ASP A 352 -11.78 -29.01 5.56
C ASP A 352 -10.55 -29.24 6.44
N ASP A 353 -9.39 -29.48 5.82
CA ASP A 353 -8.16 -29.85 6.52
C ASP A 353 -7.18 -28.66 6.53
N VAL A 354 -7.43 -27.73 7.43
CA VAL A 354 -6.65 -26.49 7.56
C VAL A 354 -6.44 -26.10 9.03
N GLN A 355 -5.44 -25.25 9.27
CA GLN A 355 -5.19 -24.64 10.57
C GLN A 355 -5.19 -23.10 10.38
N CYS A 356 -6.33 -22.48 10.58
CA CYS A 356 -6.50 -21.05 10.41
C CYS A 356 -6.97 -20.41 11.70
N GLY A 357 -6.43 -19.22 12.00
CA GLY A 357 -6.83 -18.45 13.15
C GLY A 357 -6.56 -16.98 13.00
N HIS A 358 -7.34 -16.16 13.69
CA HIS A 358 -7.09 -14.73 13.76
C HIS A 358 -7.29 -14.21 15.20
N GLY A 359 -6.70 -13.05 15.49
CA GLY A 359 -6.89 -12.34 16.73
C GLY A 359 -6.67 -10.86 16.56
N ALA A 360 -7.41 -10.07 17.34
CA ALA A 360 -7.22 -8.63 17.40
C ALA A 360 -7.33 -8.15 18.84
N THR A 361 -6.45 -7.21 19.21
CA THR A 361 -6.50 -6.55 20.53
C THR A 361 -6.32 -5.04 20.34
N VAL A 362 -7.11 -4.29 21.09
CA VAL A 362 -6.95 -2.84 21.24
C VAL A 362 -6.88 -2.56 22.73
N THR A 363 -5.77 -2.04 23.21
CA THR A 363 -5.49 -1.81 24.61
C THR A 363 -4.90 -0.43 24.87
N ASP A 364 -5.08 0.07 26.07
CA ASP A 364 -4.41 1.26 26.58
C ASP A 364 -3.16 0.86 27.39
N ILE A 365 -2.32 1.85 27.72
CA ILE A 365 -1.24 1.63 28.68
C ILE A 365 -1.86 1.31 30.05
N ASP A 366 -1.40 0.22 30.67
CA ASP A 366 -1.81 -0.13 32.04
C ASP A 366 -1.36 0.98 33.02
N GLU A 367 -2.33 1.68 33.58
CA GLU A 367 -2.11 2.79 34.52
C GLU A 367 -1.37 2.33 35.78
N ASN A 368 -1.53 1.08 36.22
CA ASN A 368 -0.80 0.56 37.38
C ASN A 368 0.69 0.39 37.04
N HIS A 369 1.01 -0.10 35.84
CA HIS A 369 2.39 -0.19 35.38
C HIS A 369 3.01 1.21 35.21
N LEU A 370 2.26 2.14 34.66
CA LEU A 370 2.70 3.54 34.53
C LEU A 370 2.95 4.16 35.90
N PHE A 371 2.00 4.00 36.85
CA PHE A 371 2.13 4.47 38.21
C PHE A 371 3.36 3.87 38.91
N TYR A 372 3.54 2.54 38.80
CA TYR A 372 4.70 1.85 39.36
C TYR A 372 6.03 2.44 38.85
N MET A 373 6.15 2.66 37.55
CA MET A 373 7.36 3.25 36.96
C MET A 373 7.58 4.69 37.44
N LYS A 374 6.51 5.50 37.53
CA LYS A 374 6.57 6.87 38.04
C LYS A 374 6.97 6.90 39.51
N SER A 375 6.46 6.00 40.34
CA SER A 375 6.83 5.88 41.77
C SER A 375 8.31 5.50 41.97
N ARG A 376 8.95 4.92 40.97
CA ARG A 376 10.39 4.64 40.95
C ARG A 376 11.23 5.76 40.35
N GLY A 377 10.67 6.96 40.18
CA GLY A 377 11.37 8.15 39.70
C GLY A 377 11.58 8.20 38.18
N ILE A 378 10.89 7.35 37.39
CA ILE A 378 10.92 7.41 35.94
C ILE A 378 9.89 8.42 35.48
N GLY A 379 10.36 9.49 34.80
CA GLY A 379 9.44 10.51 34.27
C GLY A 379 8.43 9.91 33.29
N GLU A 380 7.21 10.42 33.24
CA GLU A 380 6.07 9.86 32.54
C GLU A 380 6.36 9.55 31.06
N ARG A 381 6.97 10.49 30.33
CA ARG A 381 7.33 10.27 28.92
C ARG A 381 8.26 9.05 28.72
N LYS A 382 9.23 8.88 29.61
CA LYS A 382 10.18 7.75 29.58
C LYS A 382 9.50 6.45 30.02
N ALA A 383 8.58 6.53 30.97
CA ALA A 383 7.79 5.38 31.41
C ALA A 383 6.87 4.88 30.29
N ARG A 384 6.10 5.78 29.66
CA ARG A 384 5.27 5.44 28.49
C ARG A 384 6.10 4.83 27.36
N ALA A 385 7.22 5.43 26.98
CA ALA A 385 8.11 4.92 25.94
C ALA A 385 8.69 3.53 26.25
N ARG A 386 8.86 3.17 27.52
CA ARG A 386 9.30 1.83 27.92
C ARG A 386 8.18 0.79 27.92
N LEU A 387 6.93 1.21 28.15
CA LEU A 387 5.77 0.31 28.13
C LEU A 387 5.30 0.02 26.69
N VAL A 388 5.68 0.84 25.71
CA VAL A 388 5.41 0.63 24.29
C VAL A 388 6.38 -0.37 23.63
N LYS A 389 7.57 -0.54 24.18
CA LYS A 389 8.58 -1.51 23.68
C LYS A 389 8.25 -2.95 24.08
#